data_3433ba96f484f294409d624afd6108e6
#
_entry.id   3433ba96f484f294409d624afd6108e6
#
_cell.length_a   1.000
_cell.length_b   1.000
_cell.length_c   1.000
_cell.angle_alpha   90.00
_cell.angle_beta   90.00
_cell.angle_gamma   90.00
#
_symmetry.space_group_name_H-M   'P 1'
#
loop_
_entity.id
_entity.type
_entity.pdbx_description
1 polymer ?
#
loop_
_entity_poly.entity_id
_entity_poly.type
_entity_poly.pdbx_seq_one_letter_code
_entity_poly.pdbx_strand_id
1 'polypeptide(L)'
;MKHIITKAIDYLYSIVDDTYKLRSIDILSIHGLVLRSIEDDFAGRLRNGGVRISGANFMPPNANKVSDLLDELIEFVNTNPLGLNDIELATIYHHKLVWIHPFFDGNGRTVRLSINLLLMRCGFPPAIVLKNDRKKYYEALNQANNGNYQKLTLLMCQALERTLNIYLTAMPGSSYDYQPIINIVSEPEATYGQEYVSLLARTGKIDAYKEGRNWYTTKEAIEEYMATRKRKR
;
A
#
# COMPACT_ATOMS: atom_id res chain seq x y z
N MET A 1 -5.40 16.51 9.06
CA MET A 1 -4.92 15.19 8.53
C MET A 1 -4.83 15.16 6.99
N LYS A 2 -5.90 15.51 6.22
CA LYS A 2 -5.82 15.54 4.73
C LYS A 2 -4.65 16.41 4.21
N HIS A 3 -4.50 17.63 4.71
CA HIS A 3 -3.44 18.56 4.27
C HIS A 3 -1.99 18.06 4.52
N ILE A 4 -1.77 17.29 5.57
CA ILE A 4 -0.46 16.70 5.90
C ILE A 4 -0.10 15.62 4.88
N ILE A 5 -1.06 14.76 4.54
CA ILE A 5 -0.86 13.69 3.55
C ILE A 5 -0.60 14.30 2.16
N THR A 6 -1.31 15.36 1.78
CA THR A 6 -1.07 16.06 0.51
C THR A 6 0.36 16.60 0.44
N LYS A 7 0.86 17.28 1.47
CA LYS A 7 2.25 17.78 1.49
C LYS A 7 3.29 16.66 1.41
N ALA A 8 3.02 15.52 2.04
CA ALA A 8 3.91 14.37 1.95
C ALA A 8 3.91 13.78 0.52
N ILE A 9 2.77 13.72 -0.14
CA ILE A 9 2.65 13.27 -1.53
C ILE A 9 3.35 14.26 -2.47
N ASP A 10 3.15 15.57 -2.30
CA ASP A 10 3.82 16.61 -3.08
C ASP A 10 5.35 16.50 -2.93
N TYR A 11 5.83 16.22 -1.71
CA TYR A 11 7.24 15.95 -1.47
C TYR A 11 7.74 14.73 -2.25
N LEU A 12 6.99 13.61 -2.27
CA LEU A 12 7.36 12.43 -3.07
C LEU A 12 7.53 12.80 -4.54
N TYR A 13 6.57 13.48 -5.13
CA TYR A 13 6.64 13.93 -6.53
C TYR A 13 7.80 14.88 -6.81
N SER A 14 8.23 15.68 -5.83
CA SER A 14 9.31 16.64 -6.00
C SER A 14 10.72 16.02 -6.01
N ILE A 15 10.88 14.80 -5.46
CA ILE A 15 12.20 14.17 -5.32
C ILE A 15 12.40 12.93 -6.19
N VAL A 16 11.32 12.40 -6.78
CA VAL A 16 11.39 11.18 -7.59
C VAL A 16 11.71 11.53 -9.04
N ASP A 17 12.80 10.94 -9.55
CA ASP A 17 13.14 10.86 -10.97
C ASP A 17 13.70 9.47 -11.28
N ASP A 18 13.99 9.18 -12.55
CA ASP A 18 14.48 7.87 -13.01
C ASP A 18 15.85 7.48 -12.42
N THR A 19 16.60 8.46 -11.91
CA THR A 19 17.93 8.27 -11.30
C THR A 19 17.89 8.24 -9.78
N TYR A 20 16.71 8.43 -9.20
CA TYR A 20 16.54 8.55 -7.77
C TYR A 20 17.05 7.33 -7.01
N LYS A 21 17.89 7.57 -6.02
CA LYS A 21 18.34 6.58 -5.03
C LYS A 21 17.76 6.93 -3.66
N LEU A 22 17.17 5.95 -3.00
CA LEU A 22 16.62 6.11 -1.67
C LEU A 22 17.74 6.46 -0.68
N ARG A 23 17.46 7.38 0.25
CA ARG A 23 18.39 7.80 1.33
C ARG A 23 17.67 7.82 2.66
N SER A 24 18.41 7.64 3.75
CA SER A 24 17.88 7.71 5.13
C SER A 24 17.15 9.03 5.37
N ILE A 25 17.68 10.14 4.87
CA ILE A 25 17.08 11.47 5.04
C ILE A 25 15.70 11.59 4.39
N ASP A 26 15.40 10.84 3.35
CA ASP A 26 14.10 10.88 2.68
C ASP A 26 13.04 10.24 3.58
N ILE A 27 13.39 9.14 4.26
CA ILE A 27 12.49 8.48 5.22
C ILE A 27 12.26 9.37 6.44
N LEU A 28 13.31 10.03 6.93
CA LEU A 28 13.21 10.98 8.05
C LEU A 28 12.36 12.19 7.67
N SER A 29 12.50 12.71 6.44
CA SER A 29 11.71 13.84 5.94
C SER A 29 10.23 13.47 5.81
N ILE A 30 9.91 12.29 5.27
CA ILE A 30 8.53 11.78 5.21
C ILE A 30 7.93 11.67 6.62
N HIS A 31 8.70 11.10 7.57
CA HIS A 31 8.25 10.99 8.95
C HIS A 31 8.04 12.36 9.60
N GLY A 32 8.94 13.32 9.35
CA GLY A 32 8.80 14.70 9.80
C GLY A 32 7.51 15.35 9.29
N LEU A 33 7.17 15.13 8.02
CA LEU A 33 5.90 15.60 7.44
C LEU A 33 4.67 14.90 8.05
N VAL A 34 4.78 13.61 8.34
CA VAL A 34 3.68 12.81 8.92
C VAL A 34 3.35 13.22 10.34
N LEU A 35 4.35 13.62 11.15
CA LEU A 35 4.16 13.99 12.54
C LEU A 35 4.04 15.51 12.78
N ARG A 36 4.31 16.33 11.79
CA ARG A 36 4.20 17.79 11.92
C ARG A 36 2.84 18.20 12.52
N SER A 37 2.88 19.02 13.55
CA SER A 37 1.71 19.49 14.31
C SER A 37 0.95 18.39 15.08
N ILE A 38 1.55 17.22 15.26
CA ILE A 38 1.03 16.13 16.10
C ILE A 38 2.00 15.90 17.27
N GLU A 39 3.28 15.61 16.99
CA GLU A 39 4.35 15.38 17.93
C GLU A 39 5.67 15.92 17.32
N ASP A 40 5.82 17.24 17.30
CA ASP A 40 6.96 17.90 16.64
C ASP A 40 8.32 17.50 17.24
N ASP A 41 8.39 17.15 18.52
CA ASP A 41 9.64 16.76 19.20
C ASP A 41 10.23 15.45 18.63
N PHE A 42 9.42 14.55 18.14
CA PHE A 42 9.83 13.27 17.55
C PHE A 42 9.84 13.27 16.01
N ALA A 43 9.34 14.35 15.41
CA ALA A 43 9.21 14.44 13.95
C ALA A 43 10.57 14.35 13.24
N GLY A 44 10.73 13.37 12.34
CA GLY A 44 11.96 13.18 11.57
C GLY A 44 13.14 12.62 12.38
N ARG A 45 12.92 12.08 13.57
CA ARG A 45 13.99 11.55 14.44
C ARG A 45 13.82 10.06 14.68
N LEU A 46 14.89 9.30 14.56
CA LEU A 46 14.91 7.89 14.93
C LEU A 46 14.71 7.75 16.45
N ARG A 47 14.04 6.68 16.84
CA ARG A 47 13.86 6.36 18.26
C ARG A 47 15.19 6.02 18.93
N ASN A 48 15.33 6.43 20.16
CA ASN A 48 16.46 6.12 21.04
C ASN A 48 16.05 5.19 22.21
N GLY A 49 14.83 4.67 22.18
CA GLY A 49 14.27 3.78 23.20
C GLY A 49 13.52 2.59 22.60
N GLY A 50 13.11 1.67 23.49
CA GLY A 50 12.31 0.50 23.11
C GLY A 50 10.89 0.88 22.75
N VAL A 51 10.30 0.14 21.79
CA VAL A 51 8.91 0.27 21.38
C VAL A 51 8.26 -1.11 21.29
N ARG A 52 6.92 -1.13 21.36
CA ARG A 52 6.12 -2.32 21.09
C ARG A 52 5.14 -2.04 19.95
N ILE A 53 5.01 -2.99 19.02
CA ILE A 53 4.03 -2.91 17.95
C ILE A 53 2.76 -3.63 18.42
N SER A 54 1.66 -2.90 18.50
CA SER A 54 0.38 -3.48 18.91
C SER A 54 -0.06 -4.56 17.91
N GLY A 55 -0.29 -5.76 18.41
CA GLY A 55 -0.72 -6.91 17.59
C GLY A 55 0.39 -7.64 16.82
N ALA A 56 1.67 -7.26 17.00
CA ALA A 56 2.79 -8.01 16.45
C ALA A 56 3.25 -9.13 17.41
N ASN A 57 3.70 -10.25 16.81
CA ASN A 57 4.22 -11.42 17.53
C ASN A 57 5.74 -11.37 17.73
N PHE A 58 6.36 -10.23 17.47
CA PHE A 58 7.80 -10.03 17.62
C PHE A 58 8.10 -8.70 18.32
N MET A 59 9.33 -8.58 18.82
CA MET A 59 9.85 -7.33 19.36
C MET A 59 10.70 -6.63 18.29
N PRO A 60 10.48 -5.33 18.04
CA PRO A 60 11.36 -4.56 17.17
C PRO A 60 12.81 -4.59 17.66
N PRO A 61 13.80 -4.38 16.77
CA PRO A 61 15.21 -4.32 17.12
C PRO A 61 15.51 -3.30 18.23
N ASN A 62 16.63 -3.49 18.92
CA ASN A 62 17.10 -2.50 19.90
C ASN A 62 17.35 -1.15 19.21
N ALA A 63 17.06 -0.05 19.91
CA ALA A 63 17.16 1.29 19.37
C ALA A 63 18.55 1.64 18.83
N ASN A 64 19.62 1.15 19.45
CA ASN A 64 21.00 1.39 19.00
C ASN A 64 21.36 0.73 17.65
N LYS A 65 20.55 -0.23 17.17
CA LYS A 65 20.73 -0.88 15.87
C LYS A 65 19.86 -0.27 14.76
N VAL A 66 18.97 0.65 15.09
CA VAL A 66 17.96 1.15 14.14
C VAL A 66 18.62 1.91 12.99
N SER A 67 19.62 2.73 13.26
CA SER A 67 20.33 3.48 12.21
C SER A 67 20.99 2.54 11.22
N ASP A 68 21.79 1.59 11.72
CA ASP A 68 22.54 0.65 10.89
C ASP A 68 21.59 -0.22 10.05
N LEU A 69 20.53 -0.75 10.68
CA LEU A 69 19.52 -1.56 9.97
C LEU A 69 18.76 -0.76 8.90
N LEU A 70 18.55 0.54 9.11
CA LEU A 70 17.94 1.41 8.13
C LEU A 70 18.87 1.64 6.95
N ASP A 71 20.14 1.88 7.19
CA ASP A 71 21.15 2.09 6.15
C ASP A 71 21.38 0.79 5.34
N GLU A 72 21.46 -0.37 6.00
CA GLU A 72 21.51 -1.69 5.34
C GLU A 72 20.29 -1.92 4.44
N LEU A 73 19.09 -1.55 4.91
CA LEU A 73 17.87 -1.68 4.11
C LEU A 73 17.90 -0.77 2.88
N ILE A 74 18.39 0.44 3.02
CA ILE A 74 18.51 1.40 1.92
C ILE A 74 19.54 0.92 0.90
N GLU A 75 20.67 0.41 1.34
CA GLU A 75 21.68 -0.18 0.47
C GLU A 75 21.11 -1.38 -0.29
N PHE A 76 20.42 -2.29 0.40
CA PHE A 76 19.74 -3.44 -0.22
C PHE A 76 18.79 -3.00 -1.33
N VAL A 77 17.98 -1.96 -1.10
CA VAL A 77 17.02 -1.45 -2.10
C VAL A 77 17.74 -0.81 -3.29
N ASN A 78 18.79 -0.03 -3.05
CA ASN A 78 19.51 0.68 -4.09
C ASN A 78 20.39 -0.23 -4.95
N THR A 79 20.86 -1.34 -4.41
CA THR A 79 21.72 -2.31 -5.10
C THR A 79 20.95 -3.49 -5.68
N ASN A 80 19.78 -3.81 -5.11
CA ASN A 80 18.96 -4.95 -5.48
C ASN A 80 19.78 -6.25 -5.70
N PRO A 81 20.52 -6.73 -4.71
CA PRO A 81 21.51 -7.80 -4.90
C PRO A 81 20.87 -9.16 -5.27
N LEU A 82 19.56 -9.30 -5.11
CA LEU A 82 18.81 -10.51 -5.44
C LEU A 82 18.17 -10.46 -6.83
N GLY A 83 18.30 -9.35 -7.57
CA GLY A 83 17.68 -9.17 -8.89
C GLY A 83 16.14 -9.27 -8.85
N LEU A 84 15.52 -8.80 -7.80
CA LEU A 84 14.07 -8.82 -7.62
C LEU A 84 13.38 -7.86 -8.61
N ASN A 85 12.15 -8.18 -9.01
CA ASN A 85 11.35 -7.17 -9.69
C ASN A 85 10.95 -6.03 -8.74
N ASP A 86 10.54 -4.90 -9.30
CA ASP A 86 10.30 -3.68 -8.54
C ASP A 86 9.23 -3.83 -7.46
N ILE A 87 8.18 -4.61 -7.72
CA ILE A 87 7.09 -4.83 -6.77
C ILE A 87 7.55 -5.73 -5.61
N GLU A 88 8.32 -6.76 -5.91
CA GLU A 88 8.92 -7.63 -4.88
C GLU A 88 9.90 -6.85 -4.01
N LEU A 89 10.79 -6.07 -4.63
CA LEU A 89 11.76 -5.23 -3.93
C LEU A 89 11.06 -4.22 -3.01
N ALA A 90 10.06 -3.52 -3.52
CA ALA A 90 9.25 -2.58 -2.74
C ALA A 90 8.48 -3.28 -1.61
N THR A 91 7.99 -4.51 -1.84
CA THR A 91 7.30 -5.31 -0.82
C THR A 91 8.23 -5.71 0.31
N ILE A 92 9.44 -6.17 -0.01
CA ILE A 92 10.45 -6.55 1.00
C ILE A 92 10.90 -5.32 1.78
N TYR A 93 11.17 -4.21 1.09
CA TYR A 93 11.46 -2.93 1.73
C TYR A 93 10.36 -2.54 2.73
N HIS A 94 9.10 -2.56 2.28
CA HIS A 94 7.96 -2.24 3.13
C HIS A 94 7.93 -3.08 4.41
N HIS A 95 8.05 -4.41 4.27
CA HIS A 95 8.04 -5.31 5.42
C HIS A 95 9.22 -5.06 6.36
N LYS A 96 10.45 -4.94 5.82
CA LYS A 96 11.65 -4.71 6.63
C LYS A 96 11.58 -3.38 7.38
N LEU A 97 11.07 -2.32 6.75
CA LEU A 97 10.91 -1.03 7.42
C LEU A 97 9.83 -1.08 8.53
N VAL A 98 8.74 -1.85 8.32
CA VAL A 98 7.76 -2.15 9.38
C VAL A 98 8.42 -2.89 10.54
N TRP A 99 9.27 -3.87 10.25
CA TRP A 99 9.97 -4.68 11.26
C TRP A 99 11.01 -3.88 12.04
N ILE A 100 11.83 -3.04 11.39
CA ILE A 100 12.80 -2.15 12.03
C ILE A 100 12.08 -1.20 13.00
N HIS A 101 10.90 -0.70 12.59
CA HIS A 101 10.07 0.22 13.38
C HIS A 101 10.86 1.42 13.88
N PRO A 102 11.42 2.25 12.99
CA PRO A 102 12.48 3.19 13.32
C PRO A 102 12.05 4.37 14.19
N PHE A 103 10.77 4.57 14.43
CA PHE A 103 10.22 5.75 15.10
C PHE A 103 9.41 5.36 16.35
N PHE A 104 9.15 6.32 17.24
CA PHE A 104 8.27 6.11 18.39
C PHE A 104 6.79 6.04 17.97
N ASP A 105 6.34 6.91 17.07
CA ASP A 105 5.02 6.87 16.41
C ASP A 105 5.16 7.14 14.90
N GLY A 106 4.06 7.11 14.17
CA GLY A 106 4.02 7.43 12.74
C GLY A 106 4.58 6.35 11.81
N ASN A 107 5.17 5.26 12.31
CA ASN A 107 5.80 4.22 11.49
C ASN A 107 4.90 3.72 10.36
N GLY A 108 3.67 3.32 10.65
CA GLY A 108 2.76 2.79 9.65
C GLY A 108 2.40 3.78 8.55
N ARG A 109 2.30 5.07 8.87
CA ARG A 109 2.06 6.15 7.89
C ARG A 109 3.29 6.38 7.02
N THR A 110 4.46 6.49 7.66
CA THR A 110 5.75 6.68 7.00
C THR A 110 6.07 5.54 6.04
N VAL A 111 5.92 4.30 6.46
CA VAL A 111 6.19 3.11 5.63
C VAL A 111 5.29 3.10 4.39
N ARG A 112 3.99 3.38 4.54
CA ARG A 112 3.06 3.43 3.40
C ARG A 112 3.32 4.59 2.43
N LEU A 113 3.91 5.68 2.91
CA LEU A 113 4.33 6.77 2.02
C LEU A 113 5.68 6.46 1.37
N SER A 114 6.63 5.94 2.13
CA SER A 114 7.98 5.69 1.63
C SER A 114 8.07 4.57 0.58
N ILE A 115 7.19 3.55 0.64
CA ILE A 115 7.14 2.53 -0.43
C ILE A 115 6.79 3.16 -1.78
N ASN A 116 5.99 4.23 -1.78
CA ASN A 116 5.60 4.92 -3.00
C ASN A 116 6.79 5.63 -3.68
N LEU A 117 7.85 6.01 -2.95
CA LEU A 117 9.09 6.48 -3.58
C LEU A 117 9.67 5.43 -4.52
N LEU A 118 9.73 4.17 -4.08
CA LEU A 118 10.28 3.08 -4.88
C LEU A 118 9.40 2.75 -6.08
N LEU A 119 8.09 2.68 -5.86
CA LEU A 119 7.12 2.38 -6.92
C LEU A 119 7.10 3.49 -7.98
N MET A 120 7.07 4.75 -7.56
CA MET A 120 7.04 5.90 -8.47
C MET A 120 8.33 6.02 -9.29
N ARG A 121 9.50 5.71 -8.69
CA ARG A 121 10.78 5.63 -9.43
C ARG A 121 10.72 4.65 -10.60
N CYS A 122 9.99 3.56 -10.42
CA CYS A 122 9.81 2.52 -11.45
C CYS A 122 8.61 2.80 -12.38
N GLY A 123 8.04 4.01 -12.35
CA GLY A 123 6.92 4.42 -13.20
C GLY A 123 5.55 3.92 -12.73
N PHE A 124 5.46 3.28 -11.57
CA PHE A 124 4.15 2.88 -11.01
C PHE A 124 3.46 4.05 -10.32
N PRO A 125 2.13 4.09 -10.33
CA PRO A 125 1.38 5.02 -9.50
C PRO A 125 1.52 4.65 -8.01
N PRO A 126 1.19 5.57 -7.07
CA PRO A 126 1.22 5.26 -5.65
C PRO A 126 0.28 4.10 -5.29
N ALA A 127 0.78 3.09 -4.57
CA ALA A 127 -0.03 2.02 -4.02
C ALA A 127 -0.81 2.49 -2.79
N ILE A 128 -2.13 2.33 -2.80
CA ILE A 128 -3.02 2.73 -1.71
C ILE A 128 -3.57 1.48 -1.02
N VAL A 129 -3.03 1.18 0.18
CA VAL A 129 -3.57 0.11 1.03
C VAL A 129 -4.81 0.62 1.75
N LEU A 130 -5.96 0.02 1.46
CA LEU A 130 -7.24 0.46 2.02
C LEU A 130 -7.42 0.02 3.47
N LYS A 131 -8.21 0.77 4.22
CA LYS A 131 -8.58 0.42 5.59
C LYS A 131 -9.28 -0.94 5.70
N ASN A 132 -10.03 -1.34 4.68
CA ASN A 132 -10.72 -2.62 4.64
C ASN A 132 -9.77 -3.82 4.47
N ASP A 133 -8.56 -3.60 3.94
CA ASP A 133 -7.54 -4.62 3.78
C ASP A 133 -6.71 -4.85 5.06
N ARG A 134 -7.01 -4.11 6.14
CA ARG A 134 -6.24 -4.11 7.38
C ARG A 134 -5.98 -5.51 7.93
N LYS A 135 -6.99 -6.37 7.98
CA LYS A 135 -6.83 -7.75 8.49
C LYS A 135 -5.90 -8.56 7.59
N LYS A 136 -6.14 -8.52 6.27
CA LYS A 136 -5.30 -9.21 5.28
C LYS A 136 -3.85 -8.69 5.32
N TYR A 137 -3.67 -7.40 5.48
CA TYR A 137 -2.36 -6.75 5.59
C TYR A 137 -1.56 -7.25 6.80
N TYR A 138 -2.17 -7.32 8.00
CA TYR A 138 -1.47 -7.84 9.18
C TYR A 138 -1.18 -9.34 9.06
N GLU A 139 -2.08 -10.14 8.49
CA GLU A 139 -1.83 -11.55 8.21
C GLU A 139 -0.67 -11.73 7.22
N ALA A 140 -0.59 -10.89 6.19
CA ALA A 140 0.49 -10.91 5.21
C ALA A 140 1.84 -10.50 5.83
N LEU A 141 1.88 -9.48 6.69
CA LEU A 141 3.07 -9.10 7.45
C LEU A 141 3.56 -10.22 8.36
N ASN A 142 2.64 -10.91 9.07
CA ASN A 142 3.01 -12.04 9.92
C ASN A 142 3.62 -13.20 9.12
N GLN A 143 3.15 -13.46 7.90
CA GLN A 143 3.77 -14.46 7.02
C GLN A 143 5.14 -14.01 6.51
N ALA A 144 5.28 -12.73 6.18
CA ALA A 144 6.55 -12.15 5.76
C ALA A 144 7.63 -12.21 6.87
N ASN A 145 7.25 -12.16 8.17
CA ASN A 145 8.16 -12.39 9.29
C ASN A 145 8.81 -13.79 9.26
N ASN A 146 8.15 -14.77 8.63
CA ASN A 146 8.66 -16.13 8.43
C ASN A 146 9.27 -16.33 7.03
N GLY A 147 9.57 -15.25 6.30
CA GLY A 147 10.16 -15.28 4.96
C GLY A 147 9.17 -15.53 3.82
N ASN A 148 7.87 -15.66 4.09
CA ASN A 148 6.86 -15.83 3.04
C ASN A 148 6.22 -14.49 2.66
N TYR A 149 6.69 -13.91 1.56
CA TYR A 149 6.23 -12.61 1.05
C TYR A 149 5.05 -12.70 0.08
N GLN A 150 4.61 -13.89 -0.34
CA GLN A 150 3.61 -14.05 -1.40
C GLN A 150 2.31 -13.26 -1.16
N LYS A 151 1.73 -13.34 0.05
CA LYS A 151 0.50 -12.62 0.35
C LYS A 151 0.70 -11.11 0.41
N LEU A 152 1.86 -10.66 0.89
CA LEU A 152 2.15 -9.23 0.95
C LEU A 152 2.37 -8.66 -0.45
N THR A 153 3.10 -9.38 -1.30
CA THR A 153 3.30 -9.01 -2.72
C THR A 153 1.96 -8.96 -3.47
N LEU A 154 1.11 -9.99 -3.30
CA LEU A 154 -0.21 -9.99 -3.90
C LEU A 154 -1.05 -8.77 -3.47
N LEU A 155 -1.00 -8.41 -2.20
CA LEU A 155 -1.71 -7.25 -1.67
C LEU A 155 -1.17 -5.94 -2.28
N MET A 156 0.14 -5.84 -2.49
CA MET A 156 0.75 -4.68 -3.17
C MET A 156 0.35 -4.62 -4.65
N CYS A 157 0.35 -5.76 -5.37
CA CYS A 157 -0.16 -5.83 -6.75
C CYS A 157 -1.62 -5.36 -6.83
N GLN A 158 -2.48 -5.84 -5.96
CA GLN A 158 -3.89 -5.43 -5.91
C GLN A 158 -4.06 -3.93 -5.58
N ALA A 159 -3.20 -3.37 -4.74
CA ALA A 159 -3.22 -1.94 -4.44
C ALA A 159 -2.79 -1.09 -5.64
N LEU A 160 -1.78 -1.54 -6.39
CA LEU A 160 -1.32 -0.89 -7.62
C LEU A 160 -2.36 -0.99 -8.74
N GLU A 161 -2.89 -2.18 -8.99
CA GLU A 161 -3.93 -2.42 -9.99
C GLU A 161 -5.14 -1.51 -9.75
N ARG A 162 -5.60 -1.41 -8.50
CA ARG A 162 -6.69 -0.51 -8.12
C ARG A 162 -6.37 0.95 -8.44
N THR A 163 -5.17 1.40 -8.15
CA THR A 163 -4.77 2.78 -8.44
C THR A 163 -4.66 3.01 -9.94
N LEU A 164 -4.07 2.08 -10.69
CA LEU A 164 -4.02 2.12 -12.15
C LEU A 164 -5.43 2.22 -12.76
N ASN A 165 -6.36 1.41 -12.27
CA ASN A 165 -7.75 1.44 -12.74
C ASN A 165 -8.42 2.80 -12.46
N ILE A 166 -8.15 3.41 -11.30
CA ILE A 166 -8.63 4.77 -11.01
C ILE A 166 -8.07 5.78 -12.02
N TYR A 167 -6.78 5.72 -12.34
CA TYR A 167 -6.15 6.60 -13.32
C TYR A 167 -6.73 6.37 -14.73
N LEU A 168 -6.83 5.12 -15.15
CA LEU A 168 -7.38 4.76 -16.47
C LEU A 168 -8.84 5.21 -16.62
N THR A 169 -9.65 5.06 -15.57
CA THR A 169 -11.04 5.53 -15.58
C THR A 169 -11.16 7.05 -15.69
N ALA A 170 -10.19 7.78 -15.13
CA ALA A 170 -10.17 9.24 -15.18
C ALA A 170 -9.68 9.79 -16.53
N MET A 171 -9.09 8.96 -17.40
CA MET A 171 -8.61 9.39 -18.72
C MET A 171 -9.77 9.58 -19.69
N PRO A 172 -9.80 10.69 -20.45
CA PRO A 172 -10.81 10.88 -21.50
C PRO A 172 -10.77 9.74 -22.54
N GLY A 173 -11.92 9.12 -22.80
CA GLY A 173 -12.04 8.02 -23.77
C GLY A 173 -11.62 6.65 -23.25
N SER A 174 -11.45 6.48 -21.93
CA SER A 174 -11.16 5.16 -21.35
C SER A 174 -12.35 4.22 -21.48
N SER A 175 -12.08 2.94 -21.77
CA SER A 175 -13.08 1.87 -21.76
C SER A 175 -13.38 1.30 -20.36
N TYR A 176 -12.69 1.80 -19.35
CA TYR A 176 -12.87 1.37 -17.96
C TYR A 176 -14.02 2.15 -17.31
N ASP A 177 -15.21 1.54 -17.28
CA ASP A 177 -16.43 2.15 -16.72
C ASP A 177 -16.67 1.64 -15.29
N TYR A 178 -15.90 2.18 -14.33
CA TYR A 178 -16.18 1.95 -12.92
C TYR A 178 -17.41 2.73 -12.49
N GLN A 179 -18.46 2.01 -12.16
CA GLN A 179 -19.73 2.59 -11.69
C GLN A 179 -20.02 2.17 -10.24
N PRO A 180 -20.81 2.97 -9.50
CA PRO A 180 -21.36 2.52 -8.24
C PRO A 180 -22.06 1.18 -8.43
N ILE A 181 -21.82 0.20 -7.54
CA ILE A 181 -22.45 -1.13 -7.64
C ILE A 181 -23.96 -1.02 -7.81
N ILE A 182 -24.60 -0.05 -7.12
CA ILE A 182 -26.04 0.16 -7.21
C ILE A 182 -26.50 0.43 -8.65
N ASN A 183 -25.73 1.16 -9.44
CA ASN A 183 -26.08 1.46 -10.83
C ASN A 183 -26.03 0.20 -11.70
N ILE A 184 -24.95 -0.60 -11.58
CA ILE A 184 -24.77 -1.83 -12.34
C ILE A 184 -25.87 -2.86 -12.04
N VAL A 185 -26.19 -3.04 -10.75
CA VAL A 185 -27.17 -4.05 -10.33
C VAL A 185 -28.64 -3.58 -10.49
N SER A 186 -28.87 -2.30 -10.78
CA SER A 186 -30.19 -1.77 -11.08
C SER A 186 -30.57 -1.91 -12.56
N GLU A 187 -29.65 -2.35 -13.40
CA GLU A 187 -29.94 -2.59 -14.81
C GLU A 187 -30.85 -3.83 -14.97
N PRO A 188 -31.76 -3.82 -15.97
CA PRO A 188 -32.71 -4.93 -16.19
C PRO A 188 -32.06 -6.29 -16.41
N GLU A 189 -30.82 -6.31 -16.89
CA GLU A 189 -30.04 -7.51 -17.20
C GLU A 189 -29.18 -8.00 -16.02
N ALA A 190 -29.19 -7.27 -14.89
CA ALA A 190 -28.39 -7.63 -13.75
C ALA A 190 -28.85 -8.94 -13.11
N THR A 191 -27.96 -9.93 -13.09
CA THR A 191 -28.24 -11.28 -12.57
C THR A 191 -28.09 -11.37 -11.06
N TYR A 192 -27.47 -10.36 -10.41
CA TYR A 192 -27.06 -10.41 -9.00
C TYR A 192 -27.50 -9.17 -8.24
N GLY A 193 -27.91 -9.38 -6.98
CA GLY A 193 -28.34 -8.30 -6.10
C GLY A 193 -27.16 -7.51 -5.50
N GLN A 194 -27.43 -6.27 -5.12
CA GLN A 194 -26.45 -5.32 -4.58
C GLN A 194 -25.65 -5.87 -3.38
N GLU A 195 -26.32 -6.57 -2.45
CA GLU A 195 -25.68 -7.12 -1.26
C GLU A 195 -24.61 -8.15 -1.63
N TYR A 196 -24.92 -9.03 -2.58
CA TYR A 196 -23.98 -10.06 -3.03
C TYR A 196 -22.76 -9.45 -3.72
N VAL A 197 -22.96 -8.54 -4.67
CA VAL A 197 -21.85 -7.86 -5.37
C VAL A 197 -21.03 -7.02 -4.39
N SER A 198 -21.68 -6.35 -3.45
CA SER A 198 -20.98 -5.60 -2.39
C SER A 198 -20.19 -6.53 -1.44
N LEU A 199 -20.65 -7.76 -1.21
CA LEU A 199 -19.90 -8.77 -0.45
C LEU A 199 -18.66 -9.20 -1.23
N LEU A 200 -18.77 -9.44 -2.53
CA LEU A 200 -17.64 -9.79 -3.39
C LEU A 200 -16.59 -8.67 -3.39
N ALA A 201 -17.01 -7.42 -3.53
CA ALA A 201 -16.14 -6.25 -3.45
C ALA A 201 -15.43 -6.15 -2.08
N ARG A 202 -16.17 -6.28 -0.98
CA ARG A 202 -15.61 -6.24 0.37
C ARG A 202 -14.62 -7.35 0.67
N THR A 203 -14.81 -8.51 0.06
CA THR A 203 -13.95 -9.69 0.26
C THR A 203 -12.81 -9.76 -0.76
N GLY A 204 -12.71 -8.77 -1.68
CA GLY A 204 -11.67 -8.71 -2.71
C GLY A 204 -11.78 -9.85 -3.73
N LYS A 205 -12.98 -10.33 -4.00
CA LYS A 205 -13.23 -11.38 -4.98
C LYS A 205 -13.50 -10.84 -6.38
N ILE A 206 -13.86 -9.58 -6.50
CA ILE A 206 -13.97 -8.83 -7.74
C ILE A 206 -13.12 -7.59 -7.62
N ASP A 207 -12.68 -7.06 -8.74
CA ASP A 207 -12.01 -5.78 -8.80
C ASP A 207 -13.02 -4.68 -8.44
N ALA A 208 -12.73 -3.98 -7.35
CA ALA A 208 -13.60 -2.95 -6.81
C ALA A 208 -12.84 -2.03 -5.86
N TYR A 209 -13.23 -0.78 -5.82
CA TYR A 209 -12.73 0.17 -4.83
C TYR A 209 -13.86 0.84 -4.08
N LYS A 210 -13.56 1.43 -2.93
CA LYS A 210 -14.53 2.13 -2.10
C LYS A 210 -14.23 3.61 -2.06
N GLU A 211 -15.20 4.42 -2.48
CA GLU A 211 -15.16 5.86 -2.36
C GLU A 211 -16.31 6.36 -1.48
N GLY A 212 -15.96 7.00 -0.38
CA GLY A 212 -16.93 7.42 0.62
C GLY A 212 -17.73 6.24 1.19
N ARG A 213 -19.05 6.23 0.94
CA ARG A 213 -19.97 5.15 1.36
C ARG A 213 -20.20 4.10 0.29
N ASN A 214 -19.83 4.38 -0.96
CA ASN A 214 -20.16 3.56 -2.12
C ASN A 214 -19.00 2.66 -2.53
N TRP A 215 -19.34 1.47 -3.04
CA TRP A 215 -18.44 0.60 -3.74
C TRP A 215 -18.60 0.79 -5.26
N TYR A 216 -17.48 0.84 -5.96
CA TYR A 216 -17.38 0.97 -7.41
C TYR A 216 -16.75 -0.29 -7.99
N THR A 217 -17.26 -0.77 -9.09
CA THR A 217 -16.74 -1.91 -9.86
C THR A 217 -17.11 -1.76 -11.33
N THR A 218 -16.67 -2.67 -12.19
CA THR A 218 -17.06 -2.73 -13.58
C THR A 218 -17.99 -3.94 -13.84
N LYS A 219 -18.73 -3.93 -14.93
CA LYS A 219 -19.54 -5.10 -15.34
C LYS A 219 -18.64 -6.29 -15.64
N GLU A 220 -17.51 -6.05 -16.30
CA GLU A 220 -16.52 -7.04 -16.68
C GLU A 220 -15.97 -7.78 -15.43
N ALA A 221 -15.65 -7.05 -14.35
CA ALA A 221 -15.16 -7.65 -13.11
C ALA A 221 -16.17 -8.61 -12.47
N ILE A 222 -17.47 -8.29 -12.55
CA ILE A 222 -18.54 -9.17 -12.09
C ILE A 222 -18.65 -10.41 -13.00
N GLU A 223 -18.64 -10.23 -14.30
CA GLU A 223 -18.76 -11.29 -15.31
C GLU A 223 -17.59 -12.27 -15.24
N GLU A 224 -16.35 -11.78 -15.14
CA GLU A 224 -15.15 -12.60 -14.96
C GLU A 224 -15.22 -13.49 -13.72
N TYR A 225 -15.61 -12.93 -12.58
CA TYR A 225 -15.80 -13.71 -11.37
C TYR A 225 -16.84 -14.80 -11.54
N MET A 226 -17.94 -14.50 -12.20
CA MET A 226 -19.02 -15.46 -12.45
C MET A 226 -18.61 -16.55 -13.43
N ALA A 227 -17.84 -16.21 -14.46
CA ALA A 227 -17.27 -17.19 -15.39
C ALA A 227 -16.34 -18.19 -14.70
N THR A 228 -15.50 -17.72 -13.76
CA THR A 228 -14.61 -18.60 -13.00
C THR A 228 -15.37 -19.55 -12.09
N ARG A 229 -16.55 -19.18 -11.61
CA ARG A 229 -17.38 -20.01 -10.73
C ARG A 229 -18.14 -21.11 -11.49
N LYS A 230 -18.56 -20.85 -12.74
CA LYS A 230 -19.20 -21.85 -13.61
C LYS A 230 -18.23 -22.98 -14.00
N ARG A 231 -16.92 -22.71 -14.07
CA ARG A 231 -15.89 -23.72 -14.39
C ARG A 231 -15.54 -24.65 -13.21
N LYS A 232 -15.97 -24.34 -11.99
CA LYS A 232 -15.72 -25.15 -10.78
C LYS A 232 -16.91 -26.01 -10.34
N ARG A 233 -17.98 -26.04 -11.11
CA ARG A 233 -19.13 -26.95 -10.98
C ARG A 233 -19.10 -27.98 -12.11
#